data_838a52b3e394c971a6a85d6e278326b7
#
_entry.id   838a52b3e394c971a6a85d6e278326b7
#
_cell.length_a   1.000
_cell.length_b   1.000
_cell.length_c   1.000
_cell.angle_alpha   90.00
_cell.angle_beta   90.00
_cell.angle_gamma   90.00
#
_symmetry.space_group_name_H-M   'P 1'
#
loop_
_entity.id
_entity.type
_entity.pdbx_description
1 polymer ?
#
loop_
_entity_poly.entity_id
_entity_poly.type
_entity_poly.pdbx_seq_one_letter_code
_entity_poly.pdbx_strand_id
1 'polypeptide(L)'
;LDGDNIRSRLNRDLGFSEEDRAENIRRVSEVARLFVDAGTIVIAAFISPFRSERDTARALFDKGDFLEVFVDVPLSVAERRDPKGLYRKARRGELLQFTGIDSPYEPPVAAELTLRTDQLSVAACVSRLQALLLQGQPTAPGTPAQGRRR
;
A
#
# COMPACT_ATOMS: atom_id res chain seq x y z
N LEU A 1 3.68 4.47 -6.54
CA LEU A 1 3.10 5.71 -5.98
C LEU A 1 3.53 5.83 -4.52
N ASP A 2 4.12 6.94 -4.15
CA ASP A 2 4.64 7.23 -2.81
C ASP A 2 3.88 8.40 -2.18
N GLY A 3 3.55 8.29 -0.88
CA GLY A 3 2.71 9.25 -0.18
C GLY A 3 3.30 10.68 -0.13
N ASP A 4 4.60 10.82 0.07
CA ASP A 4 5.24 12.13 0.13
C ASP A 4 5.21 12.82 -1.25
N ASN A 5 5.50 12.07 -2.32
CA ASN A 5 5.48 12.59 -3.69
C ASN A 5 4.07 12.99 -4.15
N ILE A 6 3.08 12.19 -3.81
CA ILE A 6 1.67 12.47 -4.15
C ILE A 6 1.18 13.72 -3.41
N ARG A 7 1.45 13.82 -2.10
CA ARG A 7 1.01 14.97 -1.29
C ARG A 7 1.72 16.26 -1.65
N SER A 8 2.96 16.20 -2.13
CA SER A 8 3.68 17.41 -2.55
C SER A 8 3.17 18.02 -3.86
N ARG A 9 2.39 17.27 -4.66
CA ARG A 9 1.94 17.68 -6.00
C ARG A 9 0.44 17.45 -6.23
N LEU A 10 0.06 16.22 -6.58
CA LEU A 10 -1.31 15.85 -6.96
C LEU A 10 -2.33 16.16 -5.85
N ASN A 11 -1.99 15.89 -4.62
CA ASN A 11 -2.84 16.05 -3.44
C ASN A 11 -2.31 17.15 -2.49
N ARG A 12 -1.66 18.19 -3.04
CA ARG A 12 -1.11 19.30 -2.25
C ARG A 12 -2.17 20.16 -1.52
N ASP A 13 -3.42 20.03 -1.95
CA ASP A 13 -4.58 20.69 -1.37
C ASP A 13 -5.12 19.96 -0.13
N LEU A 14 -4.66 18.73 0.14
CA LEU A 14 -5.15 17.90 1.23
C LEU A 14 -4.25 18.01 2.47
N GLY A 15 -4.88 18.12 3.64
CA GLY A 15 -4.25 18.04 4.96
C GLY A 15 -4.18 16.61 5.49
N PHE A 16 -4.36 16.47 6.83
CA PHE A 16 -4.27 15.20 7.54
C PHE A 16 -5.51 14.88 8.37
N SER A 17 -6.63 15.59 8.15
CA SER A 17 -7.93 15.22 8.71
C SER A 17 -8.35 13.83 8.22
N GLU A 18 -9.35 13.22 8.84
CA GLU A 18 -9.87 11.92 8.38
C GLU A 18 -10.42 12.02 6.96
N GLU A 19 -11.14 13.10 6.64
CA GLU A 19 -11.70 13.36 5.31
C GLU A 19 -10.58 13.54 4.27
N ASP A 20 -9.54 14.31 4.59
CA ASP A 20 -8.39 14.50 3.69
C ASP A 20 -7.63 13.19 3.44
N ARG A 21 -7.53 12.33 4.45
CA ARG A 21 -6.90 11.01 4.30
C ARG A 21 -7.73 10.12 3.39
N ALA A 22 -9.06 10.07 3.59
CA ALA A 22 -9.97 9.32 2.75
C ALA A 22 -9.89 9.79 1.28
N GLU A 23 -9.95 11.10 1.05
CA GLU A 23 -9.83 11.68 -0.29
C GLU A 23 -8.45 11.42 -0.92
N ASN A 24 -7.38 11.45 -0.12
CA ASN A 24 -6.05 11.11 -0.59
C ASN A 24 -5.99 9.66 -1.11
N ILE A 25 -6.51 8.68 -0.35
CA ILE A 25 -6.55 7.29 -0.77
C ILE A 25 -7.45 7.12 -1.99
N ARG A 26 -8.62 7.76 -2.04
CA ARG A 26 -9.52 7.74 -3.19
C ARG A 26 -8.80 8.20 -4.48
N ARG A 27 -8.16 9.38 -4.47
CA ARG A 27 -7.45 9.90 -5.65
C ARG A 27 -6.30 8.99 -6.08
N VAL A 28 -5.53 8.48 -5.12
CA VAL A 28 -4.42 7.56 -5.42
C VAL A 28 -4.92 6.27 -6.06
N SER A 29 -6.05 5.75 -5.59
CA SER A 29 -6.64 4.52 -6.12
C SER A 29 -7.13 4.69 -7.55
N GLU A 30 -7.75 5.83 -7.89
CA GLU A 30 -8.13 6.17 -9.27
C GLU A 30 -6.91 6.25 -10.20
N VAL A 31 -5.84 6.91 -9.76
CA VAL A 31 -4.59 6.98 -10.53
C VAL A 31 -3.99 5.59 -10.70
N ALA A 32 -3.95 4.78 -9.64
CA ALA A 32 -3.46 3.42 -9.71
C ALA A 32 -4.28 2.57 -10.70
N ARG A 33 -5.61 2.71 -10.70
CA ARG A 33 -6.50 2.02 -11.65
C ARG A 33 -6.16 2.36 -13.10
N LEU A 34 -5.94 3.63 -13.43
CA LEU A 34 -5.55 4.04 -14.79
C LEU A 34 -4.25 3.37 -15.25
N PHE A 35 -3.27 3.23 -14.36
CA PHE A 35 -2.02 2.54 -14.68
C PHE A 35 -2.21 1.02 -14.86
N VAL A 36 -3.05 0.41 -14.03
CA VAL A 36 -3.39 -1.02 -14.15
C VAL A 36 -4.12 -1.28 -15.48
N ASP A 37 -5.08 -0.42 -15.86
CA ASP A 37 -5.78 -0.51 -17.14
C ASP A 37 -4.82 -0.35 -18.34
N ALA A 38 -3.73 0.38 -18.16
CA ALA A 38 -2.64 0.49 -19.14
C ALA A 38 -1.65 -0.70 -19.09
N GLY A 39 -1.93 -1.76 -18.32
CA GLY A 39 -1.11 -2.96 -18.22
C GLY A 39 0.13 -2.80 -17.33
N THR A 40 0.15 -1.83 -16.42
CA THR A 40 1.31 -1.56 -15.55
C THR A 40 1.07 -2.12 -14.15
N ILE A 41 2.08 -2.79 -13.59
CA ILE A 41 2.08 -3.14 -12.16
C ILE A 41 2.33 -1.87 -11.34
N VAL A 42 1.41 -1.57 -10.43
CA VAL A 42 1.50 -0.40 -9.55
C VAL A 42 1.86 -0.83 -8.13
N ILE A 43 2.88 -0.20 -7.57
CA ILE A 43 3.21 -0.32 -6.15
C ILE A 43 2.85 1.01 -5.49
N ALA A 44 1.92 0.97 -4.53
CA ALA A 44 1.46 2.11 -3.77
C ALA A 44 1.87 1.97 -2.29
N ALA A 45 2.63 2.94 -1.76
CA ALA A 45 3.13 2.95 -0.39
C ALA A 45 2.47 4.10 0.39
N PHE A 46 1.47 3.76 1.20
CA PHE A 46 0.69 4.70 2.00
C PHE A 46 0.37 4.11 3.38
N ILE A 47 0.14 4.96 4.37
CA ILE A 47 -0.29 4.53 5.70
C ILE A 47 -1.69 3.91 5.64
N SER A 48 -2.65 4.52 4.91
CA SER A 48 -4.05 4.07 4.73
C SER A 48 -4.63 3.46 6.02
N PRO A 49 -4.88 4.28 7.06
CA PRO A 49 -5.11 3.78 8.40
C PRO A 49 -6.46 3.09 8.60
N PHE A 50 -7.46 3.40 7.78
CA PHE A 50 -8.83 2.90 7.94
C PHE A 50 -9.15 1.77 6.97
N ARG A 51 -9.83 0.72 7.46
CA ARG A 51 -10.22 -0.43 6.62
C ARG A 51 -11.17 -0.02 5.52
N SER A 52 -12.16 0.82 5.84
CA SER A 52 -13.15 1.29 4.86
C SER A 52 -12.51 1.95 3.63
N GLU A 53 -11.42 2.69 3.81
CA GLU A 53 -10.68 3.31 2.70
C GLU A 53 -9.97 2.26 1.85
N ARG A 54 -9.33 1.26 2.47
CA ARG A 54 -8.66 0.17 1.77
C ARG A 54 -9.66 -0.73 1.03
N ASP A 55 -10.82 -0.99 1.65
CA ASP A 55 -11.91 -1.75 1.02
C ASP A 55 -12.50 -0.99 -0.18
N THR A 56 -12.68 0.33 -0.06
CA THR A 56 -13.12 1.19 -1.16
C THR A 56 -12.09 1.19 -2.30
N ALA A 57 -10.80 1.29 -1.97
CA ALA A 57 -9.72 1.19 -2.95
C ALA A 57 -9.74 -0.16 -3.66
N ARG A 58 -9.84 -1.26 -2.92
CA ARG A 58 -9.92 -2.62 -3.47
C ARG A 58 -11.10 -2.80 -4.43
N ALA A 59 -12.25 -2.21 -4.12
CA ALA A 59 -13.47 -2.32 -4.93
C ALA A 59 -13.35 -1.69 -6.33
N LEU A 60 -12.35 -0.86 -6.59
CA LEU A 60 -12.07 -0.30 -7.92
C LEU A 60 -11.41 -1.30 -8.88
N PHE A 61 -10.87 -2.42 -8.37
CA PHE A 61 -10.08 -3.36 -9.15
C PHE A 61 -10.83 -4.68 -9.34
N ASP A 62 -10.51 -5.36 -10.43
CA ASP A 62 -11.03 -6.69 -10.68
C ASP A 62 -10.43 -7.70 -9.69
N LYS A 63 -11.12 -8.83 -9.53
CA LYS A 63 -10.68 -9.86 -8.58
C LYS A 63 -9.28 -10.37 -8.95
N GLY A 64 -8.33 -10.18 -8.04
CA GLY A 64 -6.93 -10.59 -8.20
C GLY A 64 -5.99 -9.48 -8.62
N ASP A 65 -6.49 -8.31 -9.05
CA ASP A 65 -5.66 -7.17 -9.46
C ASP A 65 -5.27 -6.25 -8.30
N PHE A 66 -5.87 -6.43 -7.12
CA PHE A 66 -5.52 -5.69 -5.91
C PHE A 66 -4.95 -6.65 -4.86
N LEU A 67 -3.73 -6.37 -4.42
CA LEU A 67 -3.05 -7.12 -3.38
C LEU A 67 -2.73 -6.17 -2.21
N GLU A 68 -3.29 -6.45 -1.04
CA GLU A 68 -3.02 -5.70 0.18
C GLU A 68 -1.81 -6.31 0.90
N VAL A 69 -0.81 -5.47 1.14
CA VAL A 69 0.40 -5.87 1.86
C VAL A 69 0.47 -5.09 3.17
N PHE A 70 0.31 -5.81 4.27
CA PHE A 70 0.45 -5.23 5.60
C PHE A 70 1.90 -5.24 6.06
N VAL A 71 2.49 -4.05 6.15
CA VAL A 71 3.83 -3.85 6.71
C VAL A 71 3.70 -3.71 8.23
N ASP A 72 3.74 -4.84 8.92
CA ASP A 72 3.52 -4.92 10.37
C ASP A 72 4.82 -4.71 11.15
N VAL A 73 4.70 -3.89 12.20
CA VAL A 73 5.78 -3.66 13.16
C VAL A 73 5.20 -3.15 14.49
N PRO A 74 5.70 -3.59 15.67
CA PRO A 74 5.31 -2.99 16.94
C PRO A 74 5.61 -1.49 16.96
N LEU A 75 4.69 -0.68 17.48
CA LEU A 75 4.81 0.78 17.56
C LEU A 75 6.14 1.21 18.19
N SER A 76 6.56 0.54 19.26
CA SER A 76 7.84 0.80 19.94
C SER A 76 9.06 0.61 19.04
N VAL A 77 8.98 -0.27 18.04
CA VAL A 77 10.05 -0.46 17.05
C VAL A 77 10.00 0.65 15.99
N ALA A 78 8.80 1.03 15.52
CA ALA A 78 8.63 2.14 14.59
C ALA A 78 9.14 3.46 15.20
N GLU A 79 8.81 3.73 16.46
CA GLU A 79 9.29 4.90 17.21
C GLU A 79 10.84 4.92 17.36
N ARG A 80 11.47 3.76 17.60
CA ARG A 80 12.94 3.69 17.66
C ARG A 80 13.60 3.93 16.32
N ARG A 81 12.95 3.49 15.22
CA ARG A 81 13.49 3.70 13.86
C ARG A 81 13.38 5.15 13.40
N ASP A 82 12.28 5.78 13.63
CA ASP A 82 11.90 7.20 13.36
C ASP A 82 12.84 7.98 12.42
N PRO A 83 13.05 7.53 11.15
CA PRO A 83 14.07 8.09 10.27
C PRO A 83 13.84 9.57 9.91
N LYS A 84 12.58 10.03 10.00
CA LYS A 84 12.18 11.43 9.72
C LYS A 84 11.96 12.24 10.99
N GLY A 85 12.08 11.66 12.18
CA GLY A 85 11.82 12.32 13.47
C GLY A 85 10.33 12.66 13.71
N LEU A 86 9.40 12.04 12.95
CA LEU A 86 7.98 12.36 13.01
C LEU A 86 7.32 11.83 14.28
N TYR A 87 7.67 10.62 14.73
CA TYR A 87 7.20 10.08 16.01
C TYR A 87 7.61 10.98 17.18
N ARG A 88 8.84 11.44 17.17
CA ARG A 88 9.37 12.37 18.18
C ARG A 88 8.60 13.68 18.21
N LYS A 89 8.26 14.24 17.05
CA LYS A 89 7.43 15.43 16.93
C LYS A 89 6.01 15.19 17.43
N ALA A 90 5.40 14.08 17.05
CA ALA A 90 4.05 13.70 17.50
C ALA A 90 4.00 13.53 19.03
N ARG A 91 4.97 12.88 19.65
CA ARG A 91 5.08 12.73 21.12
C ARG A 91 5.24 14.05 21.85
N ARG A 92 5.79 15.08 21.20
CA ARG A 92 5.86 16.46 21.77
C ARG A 92 4.63 17.30 21.47
N GLY A 93 3.60 16.75 20.82
CA GLY A 93 2.39 17.49 20.44
C GLY A 93 2.58 18.49 19.28
N GLU A 94 3.71 18.41 18.58
CA GLU A 94 4.01 19.25 17.40
C GLU A 94 3.29 18.76 16.13
N LEU A 95 2.86 17.50 16.11
CA LEU A 95 2.07 16.89 15.04
C LEU A 95 0.82 16.26 15.67
N LEU A 96 -0.34 16.73 15.25
CA LEU A 96 -1.64 16.19 15.66
C LEU A 96 -2.14 15.17 14.65
N GLN A 97 -3.06 14.31 15.10
CA GLN A 97 -3.67 13.25 14.28
C GLN A 97 -2.62 12.29 13.66
N PHE A 98 -1.56 12.01 14.42
CA PHE A 98 -0.50 11.13 13.97
C PHE A 98 -0.88 9.66 14.20
N THR A 99 -0.95 8.88 13.11
CA THR A 99 -1.35 7.47 13.16
C THR A 99 -0.48 6.65 14.11
N GLY A 100 -1.12 5.95 15.03
CA GLY A 100 -0.46 5.12 16.05
C GLY A 100 -0.10 5.88 17.33
N ILE A 101 -0.25 7.22 17.40
CA ILE A 101 -0.03 8.01 18.60
C ILE A 101 -1.36 8.57 19.12
N ASP A 102 -1.98 9.49 18.42
CA ASP A 102 -3.25 10.16 18.74
C ASP A 102 -4.34 9.94 17.67
N SER A 103 -4.03 9.18 16.61
CA SER A 103 -4.96 8.73 15.59
C SER A 103 -4.87 7.21 15.44
N PRO A 104 -5.99 6.50 15.25
CA PRO A 104 -6.01 5.05 15.18
C PRO A 104 -5.36 4.52 13.89
N TYR A 105 -4.93 3.26 13.95
CA TYR A 105 -4.64 2.42 12.81
C TYR A 105 -5.47 1.14 12.92
N GLU A 106 -6.22 0.81 11.91
CA GLU A 106 -7.02 -0.42 11.84
C GLU A 106 -6.27 -1.49 11.04
N PRO A 107 -5.66 -2.50 11.69
CA PRO A 107 -4.99 -3.58 10.97
C PRO A 107 -5.93 -4.26 9.97
N PRO A 108 -5.46 -4.67 8.78
CA PRO A 108 -6.26 -5.41 7.83
C PRO A 108 -6.71 -6.76 8.41
N VAL A 109 -7.91 -7.21 8.01
CA VAL A 109 -8.46 -8.49 8.45
C VAL A 109 -7.91 -9.64 7.61
N ALA A 110 -7.68 -9.42 6.32
CA ALA A 110 -7.32 -10.45 5.35
C ALA A 110 -6.36 -9.90 4.27
N ALA A 111 -5.24 -9.32 4.69
CA ALA A 111 -4.19 -8.91 3.75
C ALA A 111 -3.61 -10.13 3.03
N GLU A 112 -3.36 -10.03 1.74
CA GLU A 112 -2.73 -11.09 0.95
C GLU A 112 -1.30 -11.40 1.43
N LEU A 113 -0.63 -10.42 2.06
CA LEU A 113 0.68 -10.62 2.66
C LEU A 113 0.86 -9.76 3.90
N THR A 114 1.36 -10.37 4.98
CA THR A 114 1.83 -9.64 6.18
C THR A 114 3.34 -9.75 6.30
N LEU A 115 4.02 -8.61 6.42
CA LEU A 115 5.46 -8.50 6.56
C LEU A 115 5.84 -8.01 7.96
N ARG A 116 6.30 -8.92 8.82
CA ARG A 116 6.80 -8.62 10.17
C ARG A 116 8.21 -8.01 10.07
N THR A 117 8.27 -6.69 9.90
CA THR A 117 9.54 -5.99 9.63
C THR A 117 10.44 -5.83 10.86
N ASP A 118 9.98 -6.21 12.02
CA ASP A 118 10.78 -6.38 13.23
C ASP A 118 11.58 -7.70 13.25
N GLN A 119 11.15 -8.69 12.44
CA GLN A 119 11.70 -10.04 12.39
C GLN A 119 12.34 -10.38 11.04
N LEU A 120 12.01 -9.64 10.00
CA LEU A 120 12.44 -9.88 8.63
C LEU A 120 13.42 -8.81 8.16
N SER A 121 14.45 -9.24 7.43
CA SER A 121 15.31 -8.32 6.70
C SER A 121 14.56 -7.72 5.49
N VAL A 122 15.03 -6.59 4.98
CA VAL A 122 14.49 -5.97 3.75
C VAL A 122 14.52 -6.96 2.59
N ALA A 123 15.62 -7.69 2.40
CA ALA A 123 15.75 -8.69 1.34
C ALA A 123 14.71 -9.80 1.45
N ALA A 124 14.45 -10.30 2.67
CA ALA A 124 13.40 -11.30 2.91
C ALA A 124 12.00 -10.76 2.61
N CYS A 125 11.72 -9.50 2.97
CA CYS A 125 10.45 -8.84 2.63
C CYS A 125 10.27 -8.72 1.12
N VAL A 126 11.29 -8.27 0.39
CA VAL A 126 11.28 -8.16 -1.08
C VAL A 126 11.05 -9.52 -1.73
N SER A 127 11.74 -10.58 -1.29
CA SER A 127 11.53 -11.93 -1.83
C SER A 127 10.08 -12.43 -1.65
N ARG A 128 9.45 -12.14 -0.50
CA ARG A 128 8.04 -12.50 -0.26
C ARG A 128 7.09 -11.72 -1.16
N LEU A 129 7.34 -10.42 -1.37
CA LEU A 129 6.56 -9.60 -2.30
C LEU A 129 6.67 -10.11 -3.74
N GLN A 130 7.88 -10.45 -4.19
CA GLN A 130 8.10 -11.02 -5.52
C GLN A 130 7.36 -12.35 -5.69
N ALA A 131 7.41 -13.23 -4.69
CA ALA A 131 6.69 -14.50 -4.72
C ALA A 131 5.16 -14.27 -4.82
N LEU A 132 4.60 -13.30 -4.08
CA LEU A 132 3.18 -12.95 -4.17
C LEU A 132 2.79 -12.48 -5.58
N LEU A 133 3.58 -11.59 -6.18
CA LEU A 133 3.33 -11.07 -7.53
C LEU A 133 3.39 -12.17 -8.59
N LEU A 134 4.31 -13.12 -8.46
CA LEU A 134 4.43 -14.24 -9.41
C LEU A 134 3.29 -15.25 -9.29
N GLN A 135 2.70 -15.42 -8.12
CA GLN A 135 1.53 -16.29 -7.90
C GLN A 135 0.25 -15.72 -8.50
N GLY A 136 0.11 -14.39 -8.57
CA GLY A 136 -1.05 -13.69 -9.13
C GLY A 136 -1.01 -13.53 -10.65
N GLN A 137 0.10 -13.86 -11.32
CA GLN A 137 0.17 -13.73 -12.78
C GLN A 137 -0.61 -14.88 -13.44
N PRO A 138 -1.58 -14.60 -14.36
CA PRO A 138 -2.15 -15.65 -15.18
C PRO A 138 -1.01 -16.32 -15.97
N THR A 139 -0.94 -17.64 -15.90
CA THR A 139 -0.03 -18.41 -16.77
C THR A 139 -0.28 -17.97 -18.20
N ALA A 140 0.75 -17.44 -18.87
CA ALA A 140 0.64 -17.00 -20.26
C ALA A 140 -0.08 -18.07 -21.09
N PRO A 141 -1.07 -17.69 -21.92
CA PRO A 141 -1.77 -18.65 -22.75
C PRO A 141 -0.73 -19.39 -23.60
N GLY A 142 -0.72 -20.72 -23.48
CA GLY A 142 0.24 -21.59 -24.17
C GLY A 142 0.27 -21.27 -25.66
N THR A 143 1.46 -21.16 -26.21
CA THR A 143 1.73 -21.01 -27.63
C THR A 143 0.84 -21.97 -28.43
N PRO A 144 0.02 -21.50 -29.37
CA PRO A 144 -0.82 -22.40 -30.14
C PRO A 144 0.10 -23.40 -30.93
N ALA A 145 -0.19 -24.66 -30.74
CA ALA A 145 0.50 -25.74 -31.45
C ALA A 145 0.48 -25.47 -32.96
N GLN A 146 1.67 -25.37 -33.55
CA GLN A 146 1.82 -25.21 -35.00
C GLN A 146 1.11 -26.37 -35.67
N GLY A 147 0.01 -26.05 -36.38
CA GLY A 147 -0.74 -26.99 -37.20
C GLY A 147 0.17 -27.63 -38.22
N ARG A 148 0.32 -28.96 -38.17
CA ARG A 148 0.90 -29.77 -39.26
C ARG A 148 0.05 -29.57 -40.50
N ARG A 149 0.63 -28.94 -41.52
CA ARG A 149 0.10 -29.00 -42.88
C ARG A 149 0.21 -30.44 -43.41
N ARG A 150 -0.87 -30.99 -43.86
CA ARG A 150 -0.91 -32.05 -44.89
C ARG A 150 -1.24 -31.41 -46.25
#